data_5c8469f0b60ef31b7520ecd1d9719665
#
_entry.id   5c8469f0b60ef31b7520ecd1d9719665
#
_cell.length_a   1.000
_cell.length_b   1.000
_cell.length_c   1.000
_cell.angle_alpha   90.00
_cell.angle_beta   90.00
_cell.angle_gamma   90.00
#
_symmetry.space_group_name_H-M   'P 1'
#
loop_
_entity.id
_entity.type
_entity.pdbx_description
1 polymer ?
#
loop_
_entity_poly.entity_id
_entity_poly.type
_entity_poly.pdbx_seq_one_letter_code
_entity_poly.pdbx_strand_id
1 'polypeptide(L)'
;VAENTPDKIIYESIDPLCGAQPFQARKIAKILKLNNAQTKQFVPMLQNLTKLFVERDLALLEINPLVITSGGNLHCLDAKVSIDSNAIYRQPEIAKMHDSSQEDPREAEAARNDLSYVSLDGNIGCMVNGAGLAMGTMDTIKYYGGSPANFLDVGGTATQERVSKAFKIILDDPEVKVVLVNIFGGIVRCDLIAEGVIAAIEEVGVNIPVVVRLEGNNADLGSQILSQAGVKIESINNLADAAKKSVELAK
;
A
#
# COMPACT_ATOMS: atom_id res chain seq x y z
N VAL A 1 2.99 -22.24 11.47
CA VAL A 1 3.43 -23.49 10.79
C VAL A 1 4.65 -23.18 9.94
N ALA A 2 4.64 -22.11 9.15
CA ALA A 2 5.76 -21.76 8.27
C ALA A 2 7.10 -21.62 9.02
N GLU A 3 7.09 -20.97 10.17
CA GLU A 3 8.30 -20.75 10.99
C GLU A 3 8.73 -21.99 11.78
N ASN A 4 7.76 -22.72 12.34
CA ASN A 4 8.05 -23.83 13.30
C ASN A 4 8.11 -25.21 12.64
N THR A 5 7.44 -25.40 11.51
CA THR A 5 7.33 -26.72 10.84
C THR A 5 7.21 -26.56 9.32
N PRO A 6 8.22 -25.97 8.62
CA PRO A 6 8.17 -25.73 7.19
C PRO A 6 7.96 -26.99 6.35
N ASP A 7 8.48 -28.14 6.81
CA ASP A 7 8.35 -29.45 6.13
C ASP A 7 6.89 -29.96 6.04
N LYS A 8 5.97 -29.36 6.79
CA LYS A 8 4.54 -29.70 6.72
C LYS A 8 3.78 -28.91 5.66
N ILE A 9 4.40 -27.92 5.04
CA ILE A 9 3.79 -27.13 3.96
C ILE A 9 3.88 -27.91 2.66
N ILE A 10 2.75 -28.10 2.01
CA ILE A 10 2.65 -28.77 0.72
C ILE A 10 2.63 -27.70 -0.37
N TYR A 11 3.56 -27.79 -1.30
CA TYR A 11 3.59 -26.96 -2.50
C TYR A 11 3.12 -27.78 -3.69
N GLU A 12 2.18 -27.24 -4.45
CA GLU A 12 1.71 -27.84 -5.70
C GLU A 12 1.54 -26.72 -6.74
N SER A 13 2.31 -26.80 -7.81
CA SER A 13 2.24 -25.83 -8.90
C SER A 13 1.07 -26.16 -9.81
N ILE A 14 0.24 -25.15 -10.10
CA ILE A 14 -0.90 -25.27 -11.00
C ILE A 14 -0.61 -24.41 -12.24
N ASP A 15 -0.67 -25.03 -13.41
CA ASP A 15 -0.57 -24.32 -14.68
C ASP A 15 -1.84 -23.48 -14.89
N PRO A 16 -1.74 -22.16 -15.07
CA PRO A 16 -2.91 -21.28 -15.22
C PRO A 16 -3.74 -21.57 -16.47
N LEU A 17 -3.16 -22.17 -17.51
CA LEU A 17 -3.87 -22.53 -18.73
C LEU A 17 -4.70 -23.81 -18.57
N CYS A 18 -4.18 -24.77 -17.80
CA CYS A 18 -4.82 -26.07 -17.58
C CYS A 18 -5.70 -26.11 -16.32
N GLY A 19 -5.45 -25.20 -15.37
CA GLY A 19 -6.08 -25.21 -14.06
C GLY A 19 -5.68 -26.42 -13.19
N ALA A 20 -6.25 -26.51 -12.00
CA ALA A 20 -5.99 -27.64 -11.09
C ALA A 20 -6.52 -28.94 -11.68
N GLN A 21 -5.65 -29.95 -11.81
CA GLN A 21 -6.00 -31.25 -12.32
C GLN A 21 -6.43 -32.21 -11.18
N PRO A 22 -7.38 -33.15 -11.45
CA PRO A 22 -7.89 -34.05 -10.40
C PRO A 22 -6.80 -34.87 -9.71
N PHE A 23 -5.68 -35.20 -10.38
CA PHE A 23 -4.59 -35.95 -9.77
C PHE A 23 -3.83 -35.11 -8.75
N GLN A 24 -3.66 -33.79 -8.97
CA GLN A 24 -3.04 -32.85 -8.02
C GLN A 24 -3.87 -32.77 -6.74
N ALA A 25 -5.18 -32.56 -6.89
CA ALA A 25 -6.09 -32.55 -5.75
C ALA A 25 -6.05 -33.87 -4.96
N ARG A 26 -6.04 -35.04 -5.63
CA ARG A 26 -5.90 -36.34 -4.96
C ARG A 26 -4.56 -36.51 -4.25
N LYS A 27 -3.47 -36.01 -4.82
CA LYS A 27 -2.14 -35.98 -4.18
C LYS A 27 -2.18 -35.22 -2.88
N ILE A 28 -2.73 -34.00 -2.90
CA ILE A 28 -2.88 -33.13 -1.71
C ILE A 28 -3.80 -33.81 -0.68
N ALA A 29 -4.97 -34.32 -1.10
CA ALA A 29 -5.93 -34.99 -0.22
C ALA A 29 -5.30 -36.18 0.52
N LYS A 30 -4.45 -36.94 -0.16
CA LYS A 30 -3.71 -38.09 0.45
C LYS A 30 -2.74 -37.61 1.54
N ILE A 31 -1.99 -36.51 1.29
CA ILE A 31 -1.06 -35.93 2.27
C ILE A 31 -1.82 -35.40 3.48
N LEU A 32 -2.97 -34.73 3.24
CA LEU A 32 -3.87 -34.24 4.28
C LEU A 32 -4.65 -35.36 5.00
N LYS A 33 -4.46 -36.63 4.61
CA LYS A 33 -5.13 -37.82 5.17
C LYS A 33 -6.66 -37.75 5.08
N LEU A 34 -7.20 -37.13 4.03
CA LEU A 34 -8.62 -37.14 3.75
C LEU A 34 -9.10 -38.51 3.36
N ASN A 35 -10.27 -38.94 3.84
CA ASN A 35 -10.88 -40.20 3.45
C ASN A 35 -11.47 -40.12 2.02
N ASN A 36 -11.98 -41.24 1.48
CA ASN A 36 -12.49 -41.32 0.11
C ASN A 36 -13.67 -40.32 -0.14
N ALA A 37 -14.58 -40.15 0.82
CA ALA A 37 -15.72 -39.27 0.69
C ALA A 37 -15.26 -37.80 0.68
N GLN A 38 -14.33 -37.43 1.54
CA GLN A 38 -13.73 -36.11 1.62
C GLN A 38 -12.87 -35.79 0.38
N THR A 39 -12.12 -36.78 -0.12
CA THR A 39 -11.35 -36.62 -1.36
C THR A 39 -12.25 -36.33 -2.56
N LYS A 40 -13.42 -36.99 -2.65
CA LYS A 40 -14.42 -36.71 -3.68
C LYS A 40 -14.97 -35.27 -3.61
N GLN A 41 -15.02 -34.68 -2.42
CA GLN A 41 -15.42 -33.27 -2.23
C GLN A 41 -14.26 -32.32 -2.52
N PHE A 42 -13.03 -32.68 -2.10
CA PHE A 42 -11.86 -31.84 -2.23
C PHE A 42 -11.44 -31.60 -3.69
N VAL A 43 -11.56 -32.63 -4.56
CA VAL A 43 -11.19 -32.52 -5.97
C VAL A 43 -11.94 -31.38 -6.67
N PRO A 44 -13.28 -31.37 -6.74
CA PRO A 44 -14.01 -30.26 -7.37
C PRO A 44 -13.84 -28.93 -6.60
N MET A 45 -13.65 -28.95 -5.29
CA MET A 45 -13.38 -27.76 -4.50
C MET A 45 -12.10 -27.07 -4.98
N LEU A 46 -10.97 -27.78 -5.07
CA LEU A 46 -9.70 -27.20 -5.53
C LEU A 46 -9.80 -26.70 -6.97
N GLN A 47 -10.47 -27.45 -7.84
CA GLN A 47 -10.68 -27.03 -9.24
C GLN A 47 -11.50 -25.74 -9.32
N ASN A 48 -12.58 -25.64 -8.55
CA ASN A 48 -13.43 -24.44 -8.53
C ASN A 48 -12.70 -23.23 -7.92
N LEU A 49 -11.91 -23.41 -6.86
CA LEU A 49 -11.11 -22.32 -6.28
C LEU A 49 -10.07 -21.83 -7.27
N THR A 50 -9.40 -22.73 -8.00
CA THR A 50 -8.43 -22.35 -9.02
C THR A 50 -9.10 -21.62 -10.19
N LYS A 51 -10.26 -22.09 -10.63
CA LYS A 51 -11.06 -21.44 -11.67
C LYS A 51 -11.49 -20.02 -11.22
N LEU A 52 -12.00 -19.90 -10.00
CA LEU A 52 -12.38 -18.62 -9.40
C LEU A 52 -11.19 -17.67 -9.38
N PHE A 53 -10.01 -18.15 -8.96
CA PHE A 53 -8.78 -17.36 -8.88
C PHE A 53 -8.43 -16.72 -10.23
N VAL A 54 -8.46 -17.52 -11.31
CA VAL A 54 -8.13 -17.05 -12.66
C VAL A 54 -9.23 -16.18 -13.25
N GLU A 55 -10.51 -16.61 -13.19
CA GLU A 55 -11.62 -15.91 -13.82
C GLU A 55 -11.98 -14.57 -13.17
N ARG A 56 -11.64 -14.40 -11.89
CA ARG A 56 -11.93 -13.19 -11.12
C ARG A 56 -10.69 -12.32 -10.86
N ASP A 57 -9.57 -12.64 -11.51
CA ASP A 57 -8.33 -11.88 -11.36
C ASP A 57 -7.92 -11.71 -9.89
N LEU A 58 -7.91 -12.82 -9.15
CA LEU A 58 -7.52 -12.78 -7.75
C LEU A 58 -5.99 -12.71 -7.62
N ALA A 59 -5.51 -11.92 -6.69
CA ALA A 59 -4.11 -11.86 -6.26
C ALA A 59 -3.85 -12.84 -5.09
N LEU A 60 -4.88 -13.09 -4.27
CA LEU A 60 -4.87 -14.05 -3.16
C LEU A 60 -6.23 -14.71 -3.02
N LEU A 61 -6.22 -16.01 -2.77
CA LEU A 61 -7.37 -16.77 -2.29
C LEU A 61 -6.89 -17.74 -1.20
N GLU A 62 -7.28 -17.48 0.03
CA GLU A 62 -6.93 -18.28 1.20
C GLU A 62 -8.20 -18.85 1.82
N ILE A 63 -8.20 -20.14 2.12
CA ILE A 63 -9.24 -20.81 2.92
C ILE A 63 -8.59 -21.27 4.22
N ASN A 64 -8.91 -20.59 5.33
CA ASN A 64 -8.28 -20.84 6.61
C ASN A 64 -9.23 -20.50 7.78
N PRO A 65 -9.75 -21.54 8.49
CA PRO A 65 -9.49 -22.96 8.26
C PRO A 65 -10.43 -23.62 7.23
N LEU A 66 -9.93 -24.67 6.57
CA LEU A 66 -10.76 -25.69 5.95
C LEU A 66 -11.03 -26.77 7.00
N VAL A 67 -12.31 -26.99 7.35
CA VAL A 67 -12.69 -27.89 8.43
C VAL A 67 -13.48 -29.10 7.94
N ILE A 68 -13.46 -30.17 8.73
CA ILE A 68 -14.33 -31.33 8.55
C ILE A 68 -15.45 -31.21 9.57
N THR A 69 -16.69 -31.13 9.10
CA THR A 69 -17.88 -31.06 9.97
C THR A 69 -18.15 -32.39 10.66
N SER A 70 -19.02 -32.39 11.69
CA SER A 70 -19.46 -33.62 12.36
C SER A 70 -20.11 -34.64 11.42
N GLY A 71 -20.71 -34.17 10.32
CA GLY A 71 -21.24 -35.01 9.24
C GLY A 71 -20.20 -35.53 8.25
N GLY A 72 -18.91 -35.23 8.45
CA GLY A 72 -17.80 -35.69 7.60
C GLY A 72 -17.59 -34.89 6.30
N ASN A 73 -18.30 -33.77 6.14
CA ASN A 73 -18.16 -32.91 4.96
C ASN A 73 -17.05 -31.87 5.14
N LEU A 74 -16.37 -31.54 4.03
CA LEU A 74 -15.47 -30.39 4.01
C LEU A 74 -16.25 -29.08 4.00
N HIS A 75 -15.79 -28.11 4.78
CA HIS A 75 -16.40 -26.81 4.87
C HIS A 75 -15.32 -25.71 4.93
N CYS A 76 -15.42 -24.72 4.03
CA CYS A 76 -14.61 -23.51 4.10
C CYS A 76 -15.23 -22.62 5.18
N LEU A 77 -14.60 -22.55 6.35
CA LEU A 77 -15.14 -21.81 7.48
C LEU A 77 -14.93 -20.30 7.29
N ASP A 78 -13.77 -19.94 6.78
CA ASP A 78 -13.42 -18.57 6.46
C ASP A 78 -12.62 -18.51 5.15
N ALA A 79 -12.70 -17.37 4.47
CA ALA A 79 -12.03 -17.12 3.22
C ALA A 79 -11.48 -15.69 3.18
N LYS A 80 -10.18 -15.55 2.86
CA LYS A 80 -9.57 -14.28 2.54
C LYS A 80 -9.33 -14.19 1.04
N VAL A 81 -9.90 -13.16 0.41
CA VAL A 81 -9.80 -12.95 -1.03
C VAL A 81 -9.24 -11.56 -1.30
N SER A 82 -8.22 -11.47 -2.13
CA SER A 82 -7.71 -10.21 -2.65
C SER A 82 -7.79 -10.22 -4.17
N ILE A 83 -8.24 -9.13 -4.74
CA ILE A 83 -8.43 -8.96 -6.18
C ILE A 83 -7.30 -8.09 -6.70
N ASP A 84 -6.79 -8.40 -7.89
CA ASP A 84 -5.84 -7.52 -8.56
C ASP A 84 -6.51 -6.20 -8.92
N SER A 85 -6.13 -5.11 -8.25
CA SER A 85 -6.67 -3.78 -8.49
C SER A 85 -6.47 -3.30 -9.93
N ASN A 86 -5.41 -3.76 -10.60
CA ASN A 86 -5.15 -3.45 -12.00
C ASN A 86 -6.15 -4.12 -12.96
N ALA A 87 -6.84 -5.17 -12.52
CA ALA A 87 -7.83 -5.90 -13.29
C ALA A 87 -9.28 -5.50 -13.00
N ILE A 88 -9.52 -4.66 -11.98
CA ILE A 88 -10.88 -4.32 -11.52
C ILE A 88 -11.76 -3.72 -12.63
N TYR A 89 -11.17 -3.04 -13.61
CA TYR A 89 -11.89 -2.44 -14.73
C TYR A 89 -12.67 -3.48 -15.57
N ARG A 90 -12.21 -4.74 -15.59
CA ARG A 90 -12.88 -5.85 -16.28
C ARG A 90 -13.71 -6.75 -15.36
N GLN A 91 -13.81 -6.40 -14.07
CA GLN A 91 -14.60 -7.11 -13.05
C GLN A 91 -15.70 -6.20 -12.45
N PRO A 92 -16.66 -5.68 -13.27
CA PRO A 92 -17.62 -4.67 -12.83
C PRO A 92 -18.53 -5.13 -11.70
N GLU A 93 -18.86 -6.44 -11.62
CA GLU A 93 -19.67 -6.96 -10.53
C GLU A 93 -18.90 -6.99 -9.20
N ILE A 94 -17.60 -7.23 -9.25
CA ILE A 94 -16.74 -7.17 -8.05
C ILE A 94 -16.54 -5.71 -7.64
N ALA A 95 -16.31 -4.82 -8.59
CA ALA A 95 -16.17 -3.39 -8.31
C ALA A 95 -17.38 -2.82 -7.56
N LYS A 96 -18.61 -3.30 -7.84
CA LYS A 96 -19.83 -2.90 -7.13
C LYS A 96 -19.91 -3.40 -5.68
N MET A 97 -19.13 -4.43 -5.32
CA MET A 97 -19.08 -4.98 -3.96
C MET A 97 -18.14 -4.20 -3.05
N HIS A 98 -17.38 -3.25 -3.59
CA HIS A 98 -16.48 -2.40 -2.83
C HIS A 98 -17.27 -1.57 -1.81
N ASP A 99 -16.87 -1.69 -0.54
CA ASP A 99 -17.46 -0.95 0.59
C ASP A 99 -16.39 -0.08 1.24
N SER A 100 -16.35 1.18 0.84
CA SER A 100 -15.39 2.16 1.36
C SER A 100 -15.57 2.45 2.87
N SER A 101 -16.66 2.01 3.51
CA SER A 101 -16.85 2.17 4.95
C SER A 101 -15.96 1.25 5.79
N GLN A 102 -15.36 0.24 5.17
CA GLN A 102 -14.43 -0.71 5.79
C GLN A 102 -12.96 -0.29 5.65
N GLU A 103 -12.69 0.76 4.90
CA GLU A 103 -11.34 1.29 4.66
C GLU A 103 -11.00 2.41 5.65
N ASP A 104 -9.69 2.66 5.81
CA ASP A 104 -9.25 3.91 6.47
C ASP A 104 -9.78 5.10 5.66
N PRO A 105 -10.46 6.08 6.28
CA PRO A 105 -11.03 7.22 5.56
C PRO A 105 -10.00 7.98 4.72
N ARG A 106 -8.73 8.04 5.15
CA ARG A 106 -7.64 8.70 4.44
C ARG A 106 -7.19 7.91 3.22
N GLU A 107 -7.16 6.56 3.32
CA GLU A 107 -6.88 5.68 2.18
C GLU A 107 -7.98 5.77 1.12
N ALA A 108 -9.24 5.77 1.55
CA ALA A 108 -10.39 5.94 0.67
C ALA A 108 -10.38 7.32 -0.03
N GLU A 109 -10.03 8.40 0.70
CA GLU A 109 -9.92 9.75 0.12
C GLU A 109 -8.73 9.85 -0.85
N ALA A 110 -7.60 9.24 -0.54
CA ALA A 110 -6.44 9.18 -1.42
C ALA A 110 -6.77 8.45 -2.74
N ALA A 111 -7.46 7.33 -2.66
CA ALA A 111 -7.88 6.56 -3.83
C ALA A 111 -8.81 7.37 -4.77
N ARG A 112 -9.73 8.18 -4.22
CA ARG A 112 -10.59 9.10 -5.01
C ARG A 112 -9.80 10.17 -5.77
N ASN A 113 -8.58 10.47 -5.32
CA ASN A 113 -7.70 11.47 -5.91
C ASN A 113 -6.53 10.87 -6.70
N ASP A 114 -6.60 9.58 -7.04
CA ASP A 114 -5.53 8.82 -7.72
C ASP A 114 -4.17 8.88 -7.00
N LEU A 115 -4.19 8.90 -5.68
CA LEU A 115 -3.00 8.87 -4.82
C LEU A 115 -2.83 7.47 -4.22
N SER A 116 -1.58 7.00 -4.16
CA SER A 116 -1.26 5.76 -3.44
C SER A 116 -0.91 6.12 -1.99
N TYR A 117 -1.79 5.80 -1.07
CA TYR A 117 -1.65 6.08 0.36
C TYR A 117 -1.87 4.83 1.20
N VAL A 118 -1.04 4.63 2.22
CA VAL A 118 -1.23 3.61 3.26
C VAL A 118 -0.98 4.27 4.61
N SER A 119 -1.92 4.11 5.53
CA SER A 119 -1.82 4.58 6.90
C SER A 119 -0.86 3.70 7.73
N LEU A 120 -0.03 4.30 8.56
CA LEU A 120 0.93 3.63 9.46
C LEU A 120 0.87 4.25 10.86
N ASP A 121 1.40 3.51 11.86
CA ASP A 121 1.37 3.91 13.27
C ASP A 121 2.57 4.82 13.65
N GLY A 122 2.80 5.89 12.91
CA GLY A 122 3.92 6.80 13.17
C GLY A 122 3.50 8.25 13.40
N ASN A 123 4.49 9.16 13.47
CA ASN A 123 4.28 10.58 13.70
C ASN A 123 5.02 11.49 12.70
N ILE A 124 5.65 10.90 11.69
CA ILE A 124 6.32 11.63 10.61
C ILE A 124 5.55 11.37 9.32
N GLY A 125 4.79 12.37 8.86
CA GLY A 125 4.11 12.31 7.58
C GLY A 125 5.10 12.29 6.42
N CYS A 126 4.87 11.44 5.42
CA CYS A 126 5.75 11.27 4.27
C CYS A 126 5.00 11.58 2.98
N MET A 127 5.57 12.45 2.13
CA MET A 127 5.10 12.69 0.76
C MET A 127 6.26 12.52 -0.21
N VAL A 128 6.15 11.59 -1.14
CA VAL A 128 7.23 11.19 -2.03
C VAL A 128 6.69 10.96 -3.45
N ASN A 129 7.51 11.08 -4.46
CA ASN A 129 7.16 10.66 -5.80
C ASN A 129 7.91 9.38 -6.19
N GLY A 130 7.14 8.31 -6.30
CA GLY A 130 7.62 6.97 -6.66
C GLY A 130 7.76 6.03 -5.46
N ALA A 131 7.18 4.85 -5.56
CA ALA A 131 7.08 3.88 -4.48
C ALA A 131 8.44 3.44 -3.91
N GLY A 132 9.45 3.26 -4.78
CA GLY A 132 10.81 2.90 -4.34
C GLY A 132 11.46 3.99 -3.48
N LEU A 133 11.28 5.27 -3.88
CA LEU A 133 11.80 6.40 -3.11
C LEU A 133 11.02 6.54 -1.78
N ALA A 134 9.71 6.28 -1.78
CA ALA A 134 8.89 6.29 -0.56
C ALA A 134 9.37 5.24 0.45
N MET A 135 9.59 3.99 0.02
CA MET A 135 10.13 2.94 0.87
C MET A 135 11.51 3.30 1.43
N GLY A 136 12.44 3.76 0.56
CA GLY A 136 13.77 4.19 0.99
C GLY A 136 13.74 5.39 1.96
N THR A 137 12.77 6.30 1.81
CA THR A 137 12.56 7.43 2.73
C THR A 137 12.10 6.93 4.10
N MET A 138 11.11 6.04 4.14
CA MET A 138 10.61 5.45 5.38
C MET A 138 11.69 4.63 6.10
N ASP A 139 12.48 3.85 5.37
CA ASP A 139 13.60 3.10 5.93
C ASP A 139 14.65 4.03 6.52
N THR A 140 14.96 5.15 5.86
CA THR A 140 15.89 6.16 6.35
C THR A 140 15.37 6.81 7.64
N ILE A 141 14.08 7.16 7.72
CA ILE A 141 13.45 7.67 8.94
C ILE A 141 13.58 6.65 10.08
N LYS A 142 13.27 5.39 9.84
CA LYS A 142 13.40 4.31 10.83
C LYS A 142 14.86 4.10 11.27
N TYR A 143 15.81 4.17 10.34
CA TYR A 143 17.24 4.05 10.65
C TYR A 143 17.69 5.11 11.64
N TYR A 144 17.16 6.33 11.59
CA TYR A 144 17.43 7.40 12.55
C TYR A 144 16.52 7.40 13.77
N GLY A 145 15.73 6.34 13.98
CA GLY A 145 14.89 6.13 15.15
C GLY A 145 13.55 6.85 15.14
N GLY A 146 13.08 7.29 13.96
CA GLY A 146 11.75 7.86 13.75
C GLY A 146 10.71 6.83 13.34
N SER A 147 9.44 7.25 13.29
CA SER A 147 8.30 6.42 12.90
C SER A 147 7.48 7.09 11.80
N PRO A 148 7.49 6.56 10.56
CA PRO A 148 6.64 7.07 9.47
C PRO A 148 5.16 6.89 9.81
N ALA A 149 4.35 7.93 9.59
CA ALA A 149 2.90 7.92 9.79
C ALA A 149 2.14 7.36 8.58
N ASN A 150 2.76 7.39 7.41
CA ASN A 150 2.12 6.93 6.18
C ASN A 150 3.15 6.60 5.10
N PHE A 151 2.73 5.77 4.16
CA PHE A 151 3.25 5.74 2.81
C PHE A 151 2.40 6.66 1.94
N LEU A 152 3.01 7.55 1.14
CA LEU A 152 2.28 8.32 0.12
C LEU A 152 3.16 8.56 -1.11
N ASP A 153 2.67 8.11 -2.26
CA ASP A 153 3.27 8.34 -3.57
C ASP A 153 2.35 9.25 -4.40
N VAL A 154 2.85 10.45 -4.73
CA VAL A 154 2.12 11.41 -5.58
C VAL A 154 2.25 11.10 -7.08
N GLY A 155 3.06 10.10 -7.43
CA GLY A 155 3.29 9.69 -8.81
C GLY A 155 4.19 10.61 -9.64
N GLY A 156 4.52 10.16 -10.85
CA GLY A 156 5.43 10.86 -11.77
C GLY A 156 4.79 12.01 -12.56
N THR A 157 3.49 12.23 -12.46
CA THR A 157 2.74 13.31 -13.15
C THR A 157 1.97 14.20 -12.17
N ALA A 158 2.50 14.38 -10.97
CA ALA A 158 1.86 15.15 -9.92
C ALA A 158 1.62 16.60 -10.36
N THR A 159 0.35 17.02 -10.31
CA THR A 159 -0.07 18.42 -10.48
C THR A 159 -0.08 19.13 -9.14
N GLN A 160 -0.07 20.45 -9.14
CA GLN A 160 -0.22 21.28 -7.92
C GLN A 160 -1.47 20.86 -7.11
N GLU A 161 -2.59 20.61 -7.77
CA GLU A 161 -3.83 20.18 -7.10
C GLU A 161 -3.68 18.83 -6.39
N ARG A 162 -3.05 17.82 -7.03
CA ARG A 162 -2.81 16.52 -6.41
C ARG A 162 -1.86 16.62 -5.22
N VAL A 163 -0.81 17.45 -5.34
CA VAL A 163 0.12 17.69 -4.23
C VAL A 163 -0.58 18.35 -3.05
N SER A 164 -1.43 19.37 -3.30
CA SER A 164 -2.22 20.02 -2.26
C SER A 164 -3.16 19.04 -1.55
N LYS A 165 -3.85 18.17 -2.31
CA LYS A 165 -4.73 17.13 -1.74
C LYS A 165 -3.94 16.10 -0.93
N ALA A 166 -2.81 15.64 -1.46
CA ALA A 166 -1.93 14.70 -0.76
C ALA A 166 -1.46 15.26 0.59
N PHE A 167 -1.05 16.53 0.59
CA PHE A 167 -0.59 17.21 1.80
C PHE A 167 -1.70 17.32 2.86
N LYS A 168 -2.94 17.66 2.43
CA LYS A 168 -4.10 17.71 3.33
C LYS A 168 -4.42 16.37 3.96
N ILE A 169 -4.38 15.27 3.18
CA ILE A 169 -4.61 13.91 3.69
C ILE A 169 -3.59 13.56 4.79
N ILE A 170 -2.32 13.93 4.61
CA ILE A 170 -1.29 13.72 5.64
C ILE A 170 -1.61 14.51 6.90
N LEU A 171 -2.05 15.78 6.74
CA LEU A 171 -2.33 16.68 7.86
C LEU A 171 -3.64 16.36 8.60
N ASP A 172 -4.52 15.59 8.00
CA ASP A 172 -5.75 15.08 8.63
C ASP A 172 -5.45 14.00 9.68
N ASP A 173 -4.20 13.52 9.76
CA ASP A 173 -3.75 12.64 10.82
C ASP A 173 -3.30 13.43 12.05
N PRO A 174 -4.02 13.35 13.17
CA PRO A 174 -3.70 14.12 14.39
C PRO A 174 -2.37 13.69 15.06
N GLU A 175 -1.88 12.50 14.75
CA GLU A 175 -0.60 12.00 15.30
C GLU A 175 0.62 12.55 14.55
N VAL A 176 0.43 13.15 13.38
CA VAL A 176 1.52 13.72 12.58
C VAL A 176 2.04 15.01 13.22
N LYS A 177 3.32 15.01 13.60
CA LYS A 177 4.02 16.14 14.22
C LYS A 177 4.93 16.90 13.26
N VAL A 178 5.35 16.26 12.17
CA VAL A 178 6.20 16.83 11.12
C VAL A 178 5.90 16.16 9.80
N VAL A 179 6.03 16.87 8.69
CA VAL A 179 5.95 16.27 7.34
C VAL A 179 7.30 16.32 6.66
N LEU A 180 7.74 15.19 6.14
CA LEU A 180 8.89 15.07 5.24
C LEU A 180 8.40 14.93 3.80
N VAL A 181 8.68 15.92 2.99
CA VAL A 181 8.46 15.91 1.53
C VAL A 181 9.79 15.58 0.87
N ASN A 182 9.86 14.44 0.17
CA ASN A 182 11.07 14.01 -0.53
C ASN A 182 10.77 13.74 -2.00
N ILE A 183 11.18 14.67 -2.85
CA ILE A 183 10.90 14.64 -4.29
C ILE A 183 12.17 14.53 -5.10
N PHE A 184 12.20 13.55 -5.99
CA PHE A 184 13.19 13.43 -7.05
C PHE A 184 12.56 13.81 -8.38
N GLY A 185 12.92 14.98 -8.89
CA GLY A 185 12.40 15.55 -10.14
C GLY A 185 13.05 14.91 -11.37
N GLY A 186 12.62 13.71 -11.72
CA GLY A 186 12.88 13.13 -13.04
C GLY A 186 11.87 13.70 -14.05
N ILE A 187 10.66 13.15 -14.03
CA ILE A 187 9.51 13.62 -14.83
C ILE A 187 8.79 14.77 -14.12
N VAL A 188 8.63 14.68 -12.80
CA VAL A 188 8.00 15.72 -11.97
C VAL A 188 8.93 16.94 -11.87
N ARG A 189 8.34 18.12 -11.94
CA ARG A 189 9.05 19.40 -11.76
C ARG A 189 8.95 19.83 -10.29
N CYS A 190 10.11 20.08 -9.67
CA CYS A 190 10.19 20.46 -8.26
C CYS A 190 9.57 21.82 -7.96
N ASP A 191 9.55 22.74 -8.91
CA ASP A 191 8.88 24.05 -8.77
C ASP A 191 7.36 23.89 -8.59
N LEU A 192 6.70 22.99 -9.35
CA LEU A 192 5.27 22.72 -9.21
C LEU A 192 4.94 22.05 -7.86
N ILE A 193 5.83 21.18 -7.38
CA ILE A 193 5.69 20.59 -6.05
C ILE A 193 5.78 21.65 -4.96
N ALA A 194 6.76 22.57 -5.08
CA ALA A 194 6.93 23.68 -4.14
C ALA A 194 5.67 24.55 -4.06
N GLU A 195 5.09 24.93 -5.20
CA GLU A 195 3.84 25.67 -5.28
C GLU A 195 2.67 24.91 -4.62
N GLY A 196 2.54 23.60 -4.89
CA GLY A 196 1.51 22.76 -4.30
C GLY A 196 1.62 22.63 -2.79
N VAL A 197 2.84 22.50 -2.27
CA VAL A 197 3.10 22.45 -0.82
C VAL A 197 2.73 23.79 -0.15
N ILE A 198 3.14 24.91 -0.74
CA ILE A 198 2.80 26.24 -0.23
C ILE A 198 1.29 26.46 -0.21
N ALA A 199 0.62 26.16 -1.34
CA ALA A 199 -0.82 26.29 -1.43
C ALA A 199 -1.57 25.46 -0.37
N ALA A 200 -1.11 24.22 -0.11
CA ALA A 200 -1.69 23.39 0.93
C ALA A 200 -1.47 23.96 2.34
N ILE A 201 -0.26 24.47 2.62
CA ILE A 201 0.09 25.09 3.91
C ILE A 201 -0.77 26.33 4.16
N GLU A 202 -0.94 27.19 3.17
CA GLU A 202 -1.76 28.42 3.26
C GLU A 202 -3.25 28.09 3.42
N GLU A 203 -3.77 27.12 2.66
CA GLU A 203 -5.18 26.77 2.68
C GLU A 203 -5.59 26.07 3.99
N VAL A 204 -4.73 25.24 4.56
CA VAL A 204 -5.02 24.44 5.76
C VAL A 204 -4.60 25.17 7.04
N GLY A 205 -3.72 26.16 6.94
CA GLY A 205 -3.20 26.87 8.12
C GLY A 205 -2.28 26.00 8.96
N VAL A 206 -1.32 25.33 8.31
CA VAL A 206 -0.44 24.33 8.95
C VAL A 206 0.42 24.93 10.04
N ASN A 207 0.37 24.35 11.24
CA ASN A 207 1.18 24.77 12.40
C ASN A 207 2.35 23.81 12.71
N ILE A 208 2.43 22.66 12.01
CA ILE A 208 3.51 21.67 12.20
C ILE A 208 4.70 21.97 11.27
N PRO A 209 5.93 21.57 11.66
CA PRO A 209 7.12 21.74 10.82
C PRO A 209 7.01 20.93 9.52
N VAL A 210 7.54 21.50 8.43
CA VAL A 210 7.66 20.81 7.14
C VAL A 210 9.11 20.80 6.71
N VAL A 211 9.67 19.64 6.49
CA VAL A 211 11.01 19.42 5.94
C VAL A 211 10.85 19.03 4.47
N VAL A 212 11.52 19.73 3.57
CA VAL A 212 11.42 19.48 2.13
C VAL A 212 12.79 19.20 1.55
N ARG A 213 12.91 18.09 0.87
CA ARG A 213 14.05 17.74 0.03
C ARG A 213 13.60 17.68 -1.42
N LEU A 214 14.20 18.53 -2.24
CA LEU A 214 14.01 18.56 -3.68
C LEU A 214 15.32 18.23 -4.38
N GLU A 215 15.28 17.33 -5.36
CA GLU A 215 16.42 16.99 -6.20
C GLU A 215 15.97 16.76 -7.64
N GLY A 216 16.80 17.09 -8.61
CA GLY A 216 16.52 16.88 -10.04
C GLY A 216 15.94 18.12 -10.72
N ASN A 217 14.97 17.92 -11.61
CA ASN A 217 14.44 18.96 -12.50
C ASN A 217 13.84 20.13 -11.73
N ASN A 218 14.37 21.35 -11.94
CA ASN A 218 13.96 22.60 -11.28
C ASN A 218 14.08 22.59 -9.75
N ALA A 219 14.98 21.77 -9.16
CA ALA A 219 15.15 21.71 -7.70
C ALA A 219 15.58 23.05 -7.10
N ASP A 220 16.51 23.75 -7.71
CA ASP A 220 16.97 25.07 -7.26
C ASP A 220 15.84 26.12 -7.29
N LEU A 221 15.05 26.12 -8.35
CA LEU A 221 13.88 27.00 -8.46
C LEU A 221 12.81 26.65 -7.39
N GLY A 222 12.52 25.38 -7.19
CA GLY A 222 11.63 24.92 -6.14
C GLY A 222 12.08 25.34 -4.74
N SER A 223 13.38 25.20 -4.45
CA SER A 223 13.97 25.66 -3.17
C SER A 223 13.88 27.18 -3.00
N GLN A 224 14.07 27.95 -4.06
CA GLN A 224 13.87 29.42 -4.03
C GLN A 224 12.42 29.79 -3.73
N ILE A 225 11.45 29.14 -4.40
CA ILE A 225 10.00 29.35 -4.16
C ILE A 225 9.67 29.07 -2.69
N LEU A 226 10.11 27.92 -2.14
CA LEU A 226 9.89 27.57 -0.75
C LEU A 226 10.49 28.59 0.23
N SER A 227 11.69 29.10 -0.03
CA SER A 227 12.37 30.07 0.83
C SER A 227 11.68 31.46 0.87
N GLN A 228 10.95 31.81 -0.19
CA GLN A 228 10.26 33.07 -0.32
C GLN A 228 8.82 33.06 0.24
N ALA A 229 8.27 31.90 0.50
CA ALA A 229 6.87 31.71 0.88
C ALA A 229 6.50 32.20 2.29
N GLY A 230 7.47 32.56 3.13
CA GLY A 230 7.21 33.07 4.50
C GLY A 230 6.62 32.03 5.47
N VAL A 231 6.56 30.77 5.08
CA VAL A 231 6.07 29.64 5.88
C VAL A 231 7.22 28.87 6.52
N LYS A 232 6.94 28.16 7.62
CA LYS A 232 7.97 27.37 8.36
C LYS A 232 8.34 26.09 7.61
N ILE A 233 9.11 26.25 6.54
CA ILE A 233 9.66 25.13 5.75
C ILE A 233 11.17 25.10 5.91
N GLU A 234 11.73 23.92 6.18
CA GLU A 234 13.16 23.67 6.16
C GLU A 234 13.53 22.92 4.88
N SER A 235 14.24 23.58 3.98
CA SER A 235 14.75 22.94 2.74
C SER A 235 16.12 22.31 3.00
N ILE A 236 16.27 21.02 2.75
CA ILE A 236 17.47 20.22 3.00
C ILE A 236 17.79 19.36 1.78
N ASN A 237 19.01 19.45 1.27
CA ASN A 237 19.39 18.79 0.01
C ASN A 237 19.68 17.29 0.14
N ASN A 238 20.08 16.81 1.32
CA ASN A 238 20.46 15.44 1.57
C ASN A 238 19.37 14.67 2.30
N LEU A 239 19.00 13.46 1.80
CA LEU A 239 17.94 12.64 2.40
C LEU A 239 18.23 12.24 3.84
N ALA A 240 19.48 11.87 4.15
CA ALA A 240 19.87 11.46 5.51
C ALA A 240 19.69 12.61 6.51
N ASP A 241 20.07 13.84 6.11
CA ASP A 241 19.95 15.03 6.95
C ASP A 241 18.48 15.47 7.06
N ALA A 242 17.70 15.37 5.99
CA ALA A 242 16.25 15.63 6.01
C ALA A 242 15.52 14.67 6.94
N ALA A 243 15.85 13.37 6.89
CA ALA A 243 15.27 12.38 7.79
C ALA A 243 15.67 12.62 9.25
N LYS A 244 16.95 12.90 9.54
CA LYS A 244 17.41 13.25 10.91
C LYS A 244 16.65 14.44 11.45
N LYS A 245 16.54 15.50 10.64
CA LYS A 245 15.82 16.72 11.02
C LYS A 245 14.35 16.45 11.31
N SER A 246 13.69 15.67 10.46
CA SER A 246 12.31 15.26 10.70
C SER A 246 12.15 14.46 12.00
N VAL A 247 13.09 13.56 12.32
CA VAL A 247 13.09 12.81 13.58
C VAL A 247 13.32 13.73 14.80
N GLU A 248 14.15 14.75 14.68
CA GLU A 248 14.35 15.76 15.75
C GLU A 248 13.07 16.55 16.01
N LEU A 249 12.39 16.99 14.95
CA LEU A 249 11.17 17.80 15.04
C LEU A 249 9.93 16.99 15.47
N ALA A 250 9.95 15.67 15.33
CA ALA A 250 8.87 14.77 15.74
C ALA A 250 8.90 14.38 17.25
N LYS A 251 9.96 14.71 17.96
CA LYS A 251 10.10 14.47 19.41
C LYS A 251 9.27 15.46 20.22
#